data_d102f32f8f9f11cdfa48f62fbd236822
#
_entry.id   d102f32f8f9f11cdfa48f62fbd236822
#
_cell.length_a   1.000
_cell.length_b   1.000
_cell.length_c   1.000
_cell.angle_alpha   90.00
_cell.angle_beta   90.00
_cell.angle_gamma   90.00
#
_symmetry.space_group_name_H-M   'P 1'
#
loop_
_entity.id
_entity.type
_entity.pdbx_description
1 polymer ?
#
loop_
_entity_poly.entity_id
_entity_poly.type
_entity_poly.pdbx_seq_one_letter_code
_entity_poly.pdbx_strand_id
1 'polypeptide(L)'
;TSSRRQRQMCIRDRYNGSKTMQQPIVLVGKAVTFDTGGISLKPGRGMDEMKFDMCGGASVLGVMSALSEAALEINVVGLVPAVENMPSGNATKPGDVIKSMSGITIEILNTDAEGRLILCDALTYANRFKPKYVVDIATLTGAVIGALGKFTTGTVSYTHLRAHETNV
;
A
#
# COMPACT_ATOMS: atom_id res chain seq x y z
N THR A 1 -3.51 -17.82 -22.06
CA THR A 1 -3.25 -18.43 -20.75
C THR A 1 -3.71 -17.46 -19.67
N SER A 2 -4.85 -17.75 -19.10
CA SER A 2 -5.43 -17.03 -17.99
C SER A 2 -4.52 -17.22 -16.78
N SER A 3 -3.64 -16.23 -16.48
CA SER A 3 -3.10 -16.09 -15.14
C SER A 3 -4.31 -15.94 -14.22
N ARG A 4 -4.60 -16.92 -13.39
CA ARG A 4 -5.60 -16.77 -12.33
C ARG A 4 -5.10 -15.63 -11.45
N ARG A 5 -5.71 -14.48 -11.62
CA ARG A 5 -5.57 -13.36 -10.70
C ARG A 5 -5.77 -13.93 -9.31
N GLN A 6 -4.75 -13.90 -8.47
CA GLN A 6 -4.97 -13.94 -7.03
C GLN A 6 -6.12 -13.00 -6.78
N ARG A 7 -7.08 -13.41 -5.95
CA ARG A 7 -8.27 -12.59 -5.68
C ARG A 7 -7.79 -11.31 -4.99
N GLN A 8 -7.45 -10.32 -5.78
CA GLN A 8 -7.14 -8.99 -5.30
C GLN A 8 -8.47 -8.34 -4.97
N MET A 9 -8.74 -8.17 -3.70
CA MET A 9 -9.82 -7.34 -3.23
C MET A 9 -9.28 -5.93 -3.04
N CYS A 10 -9.68 -5.00 -3.89
CA CYS A 10 -9.39 -3.58 -3.67
C CYS A 10 -10.59 -2.95 -2.97
N ILE A 11 -10.44 -2.64 -1.70
CA ILE A 11 -11.41 -1.85 -0.95
C ILE A 11 -11.19 -0.39 -1.37
N ARG A 12 -12.25 0.23 -1.86
CA ARG A 12 -12.27 1.65 -2.20
C ARG A 12 -13.38 2.31 -1.42
N ASP A 13 -13.03 3.26 -0.60
CA ASP A 13 -13.96 4.07 0.14
C ASP A 13 -13.78 5.55 -0.18
N ARG A 14 -14.82 6.36 0.00
CA ARG A 14 -14.80 7.78 -0.31
C ARG A 14 -15.54 8.59 0.72
N TYR A 15 -14.85 9.55 1.30
CA TYR A 15 -15.40 10.56 2.18
C TYR A 15 -15.51 11.90 1.44
N ASN A 16 -16.70 12.46 1.36
CA ASN A 16 -17.00 13.75 0.72
C ASN A 16 -17.48 14.74 1.78
N GLY A 17 -16.57 15.28 2.58
CA GLY A 17 -16.88 16.25 3.62
C GLY A 17 -16.88 17.70 3.14
N SER A 18 -16.22 18.00 2.03
CA SER A 18 -16.14 19.36 1.50
C SER A 18 -17.41 19.74 0.75
N LYS A 19 -17.92 20.95 1.03
CA LYS A 19 -19.03 21.58 0.29
C LYS A 19 -18.60 22.16 -1.06
N THR A 20 -17.30 22.27 -1.30
CA THR A 20 -16.70 22.78 -2.54
C THR A 20 -16.09 21.62 -3.35
N MET A 21 -15.94 21.81 -4.66
CA MET A 21 -15.28 20.82 -5.54
C MET A 21 -13.76 20.83 -5.34
N GLN A 22 -13.29 20.44 -4.14
CA GLN A 22 -11.88 20.32 -3.87
C GLN A 22 -11.35 18.96 -4.34
N GLN A 23 -10.12 18.97 -4.88
CA GLN A 23 -9.40 17.75 -5.20
C GLN A 23 -9.21 16.91 -3.94
N PRO A 24 -9.45 15.59 -3.99
CA PRO A 24 -9.32 14.74 -2.82
C PRO A 24 -7.85 14.51 -2.43
N ILE A 25 -7.66 14.16 -1.16
CA ILE A 25 -6.47 13.46 -0.71
C ILE A 25 -6.73 11.97 -0.94
N VAL A 26 -5.75 11.24 -1.50
CA VAL A 26 -5.84 9.79 -1.63
C VAL A 26 -4.91 9.14 -0.62
N LEU A 27 -5.47 8.25 0.19
CA LEU A 27 -4.73 7.40 1.12
C LEU A 27 -4.65 5.99 0.52
N VAL A 28 -3.44 5.45 0.41
CA VAL A 28 -3.21 4.08 -0.07
C VAL A 28 -2.63 3.27 1.09
N GLY A 29 -3.24 2.13 1.41
CA GLY A 29 -2.79 1.28 2.51
C GLY A 29 -2.44 -0.12 2.06
N LYS A 30 -1.17 -0.56 2.23
CA LYS A 30 -0.78 -1.95 2.01
C LYS A 30 -1.60 -2.87 2.91
N ALA A 31 -2.24 -3.87 2.33
CA ALA A 31 -3.05 -4.84 3.07
C ALA A 31 -2.74 -6.28 2.61
N VAL A 32 -1.50 -6.70 2.81
CA VAL A 32 -1.15 -8.12 2.70
C VAL A 32 -1.63 -8.81 3.97
N THR A 33 -2.71 -9.58 3.88
CA THR A 33 -3.39 -10.15 5.06
C THR A 33 -2.61 -11.28 5.70
N PHE A 34 -1.74 -11.93 4.93
CA PHE A 34 -0.68 -12.80 5.42
C PHE A 34 0.45 -12.86 4.38
N ASP A 35 1.69 -12.72 4.83
CA ASP A 35 2.87 -12.69 3.96
C ASP A 35 3.87 -13.80 4.34
N THR A 36 3.88 -14.87 3.57
CA THR A 36 4.89 -15.93 3.71
C THR A 36 6.18 -15.62 2.94
N GLY A 37 6.21 -14.55 2.12
CA GLY A 37 7.25 -14.32 1.12
C GLY A 37 6.95 -14.99 -0.23
N GLY A 38 5.92 -15.83 -0.31
CA GLY A 38 5.62 -16.61 -1.52
C GLY A 38 6.67 -17.71 -1.76
N ILE A 39 7.13 -17.84 -3.01
CA ILE A 39 8.20 -18.81 -3.37
C ILE A 39 9.53 -18.42 -2.72
N SER A 40 9.83 -17.13 -2.57
CA SER A 40 10.96 -16.63 -1.77
C SER A 40 10.60 -16.67 -0.27
N LEU A 41 10.40 -17.88 0.24
CA LEU A 41 9.80 -18.15 1.54
C LEU A 41 10.61 -17.56 2.70
N LYS A 42 9.93 -16.84 3.59
CA LYS A 42 10.50 -16.34 4.85
C LYS A 42 10.87 -17.50 5.79
N PRO A 43 11.84 -17.30 6.69
CA PRO A 43 12.06 -18.23 7.80
C PRO A 43 10.79 -18.40 8.64
N GLY A 44 10.52 -19.62 9.11
CA GLY A 44 9.31 -19.89 9.90
C GLY A 44 9.27 -19.17 11.25
N ARG A 45 10.44 -18.81 11.81
CA ARG A 45 10.55 -18.07 13.07
C ARG A 45 10.00 -16.64 12.89
N GLY A 46 8.93 -16.30 13.63
CA GLY A 46 8.28 -14.99 13.58
C GLY A 46 7.37 -14.80 12.37
N MET A 47 7.12 -15.84 11.57
CA MET A 47 6.21 -15.75 10.40
C MET A 47 4.76 -15.46 10.81
N ASP A 48 4.35 -15.85 12.02
CA ASP A 48 3.04 -15.54 12.58
C ASP A 48 2.77 -14.04 12.76
N GLU A 49 3.85 -13.23 12.87
CA GLU A 49 3.75 -11.77 12.90
C GLU A 49 3.35 -11.19 11.53
N MET A 50 3.46 -11.97 10.45
CA MET A 50 3.09 -11.52 9.09
C MET A 50 1.58 -11.34 8.90
N LYS A 51 0.75 -11.68 9.87
CA LYS A 51 -0.65 -11.25 9.97
C LYS A 51 -0.82 -9.74 10.12
N PHE A 52 0.24 -9.03 10.54
CA PHE A 52 0.26 -7.57 10.69
C PHE A 52 0.71 -6.84 9.40
N ASP A 53 1.02 -7.57 8.34
CA ASP A 53 1.48 -6.97 7.07
C ASP A 53 0.34 -6.24 6.31
N MET A 54 -0.81 -6.15 6.92
CA MET A 54 -1.99 -5.39 6.51
C MET A 54 -2.19 -4.08 7.29
N CYS A 55 -1.29 -3.72 8.20
CA CYS A 55 -1.48 -2.56 9.07
C CYS A 55 -1.58 -1.23 8.31
N GLY A 56 -0.96 -1.11 7.14
CA GLY A 56 -1.16 0.05 6.26
C GLY A 56 -2.62 0.23 5.84
N GLY A 57 -3.24 -0.86 5.40
CA GLY A 57 -4.67 -0.88 5.06
C GLY A 57 -5.58 -0.62 6.27
N ALA A 58 -5.26 -1.24 7.41
CA ALA A 58 -6.00 -0.99 8.65
C ALA A 58 -5.94 0.49 9.07
N SER A 59 -4.77 1.13 8.91
CA SER A 59 -4.61 2.56 9.18
C SER A 59 -5.49 3.42 8.29
N VAL A 60 -5.56 3.11 6.98
CA VAL A 60 -6.43 3.83 6.05
C VAL A 60 -7.90 3.67 6.45
N LEU A 61 -8.36 2.46 6.78
CA LEU A 61 -9.74 2.22 7.20
C LEU A 61 -10.07 2.97 8.51
N GLY A 62 -9.14 2.96 9.49
CA GLY A 62 -9.28 3.71 10.73
C GLY A 62 -9.39 5.21 10.50
N VAL A 63 -8.58 5.77 9.61
CA VAL A 63 -8.67 7.19 9.23
C VAL A 63 -10.00 7.50 8.56
N MET A 64 -10.49 6.66 7.64
CA MET A 64 -11.79 6.87 6.97
C MET A 64 -12.95 6.86 7.97
N SER A 65 -12.92 5.98 8.98
CA SER A 65 -13.90 5.96 10.07
C SER A 65 -13.84 7.25 10.89
N ALA A 66 -12.64 7.65 11.33
CA ALA A 66 -12.45 8.87 12.10
C ALA A 66 -12.88 10.14 11.36
N LEU A 67 -12.63 10.21 10.05
CA LEU A 67 -13.10 11.32 9.21
C LEU A 67 -14.62 11.44 9.19
N SER A 68 -15.31 10.29 9.12
CA SER A 68 -16.78 10.25 9.14
C SER A 68 -17.33 10.75 10.46
N GLU A 69 -16.70 10.39 11.58
CA GLU A 69 -17.11 10.82 12.93
C GLU A 69 -16.79 12.29 13.18
N ALA A 70 -15.60 12.75 12.75
CA ALA A 70 -15.16 14.13 12.98
C ALA A 70 -15.83 15.15 12.03
N ALA A 71 -16.53 14.71 11.00
CA ALA A 71 -17.23 15.54 10.01
C ALA A 71 -16.34 16.65 9.42
N LEU A 72 -15.09 16.34 9.08
CA LEU A 72 -14.13 17.31 8.55
C LEU A 72 -14.53 17.77 7.14
N GLU A 73 -14.34 19.05 6.83
CA GLU A 73 -14.66 19.64 5.50
C GLU A 73 -13.58 19.37 4.45
N ILE A 74 -13.20 18.11 4.26
CA ILE A 74 -12.22 17.65 3.26
C ILE A 74 -12.77 16.49 2.43
N ASN A 75 -12.22 16.27 1.26
CA ASN A 75 -12.50 15.09 0.43
C ASN A 75 -11.34 14.10 0.53
N VAL A 76 -11.64 12.85 0.85
CA VAL A 76 -10.64 11.79 0.98
C VAL A 76 -11.11 10.53 0.25
N VAL A 77 -10.17 9.84 -0.39
CA VAL A 77 -10.39 8.51 -0.97
C VAL A 77 -9.41 7.55 -0.33
N GLY A 78 -9.93 6.47 0.26
CA GLY A 78 -9.13 5.35 0.77
C GLY A 78 -9.03 4.23 -0.28
N LEU A 79 -7.82 3.76 -0.54
CA LEU A 79 -7.53 2.62 -1.42
C LEU A 79 -6.77 1.58 -0.62
N VAL A 80 -7.32 0.38 -0.52
CA VAL A 80 -6.73 -0.72 0.26
C VAL A 80 -6.63 -1.96 -0.63
N PRO A 81 -5.49 -2.18 -1.31
CA PRO A 81 -5.23 -3.42 -2.04
C PRO A 81 -5.00 -4.54 -1.04
N ALA A 82 -5.97 -5.47 -0.92
CA ALA A 82 -5.93 -6.60 0.00
C ALA A 82 -5.61 -7.90 -0.76
N VAL A 83 -4.55 -8.57 -0.35
CA VAL A 83 -4.04 -9.81 -0.96
C VAL A 83 -3.41 -10.70 0.10
N GLU A 84 -3.17 -11.97 -0.26
CA GLU A 84 -2.25 -12.86 0.45
C GLU A 84 -1.03 -13.16 -0.42
N ASN A 85 0.14 -13.35 0.20
CA ASN A 85 1.35 -13.81 -0.46
C ASN A 85 1.73 -15.19 0.07
N MET A 86 1.29 -16.23 -0.66
CA MET A 86 1.43 -17.62 -0.24
C MET A 86 2.14 -18.45 -1.33
N PRO A 87 2.96 -19.45 -0.94
CA PRO A 87 3.48 -20.40 -1.89
C PRO A 87 2.36 -21.29 -2.43
N SER A 88 2.37 -21.51 -3.73
CA SER A 88 1.45 -22.45 -4.38
C SER A 88 1.97 -22.88 -5.74
N GLY A 89 1.37 -23.90 -6.35
CA GLY A 89 1.71 -24.31 -7.71
C GLY A 89 1.48 -23.25 -8.79
N ASN A 90 0.67 -22.23 -8.49
CA ASN A 90 0.35 -21.11 -9.38
C ASN A 90 0.89 -19.77 -8.87
N ALA A 91 1.74 -19.79 -7.82
CA ALA A 91 2.34 -18.57 -7.29
C ALA A 91 3.30 -17.95 -8.30
N THR A 92 3.45 -16.63 -8.22
CA THR A 92 4.50 -15.90 -8.93
C THR A 92 5.86 -16.41 -8.49
N LYS A 93 6.77 -16.56 -9.45
CA LYS A 93 8.11 -17.09 -9.23
C LYS A 93 9.17 -16.01 -9.47
N PRO A 94 10.33 -16.09 -8.82
CA PRO A 94 11.49 -15.31 -9.23
C PRO A 94 11.81 -15.57 -10.73
N GLY A 95 12.04 -14.48 -11.47
CA GLY A 95 12.20 -14.48 -12.93
C GLY A 95 10.91 -14.29 -13.73
N ASP A 96 9.74 -14.35 -13.10
CA ASP A 96 8.48 -14.02 -13.78
C ASP A 96 8.45 -12.52 -14.15
N VAL A 97 7.93 -12.22 -15.34
CA VAL A 97 7.71 -10.84 -15.80
C VAL A 97 6.23 -10.55 -15.82
N ILE A 98 5.83 -9.52 -15.08
CA ILE A 98 4.45 -9.06 -15.04
C ILE A 98 4.30 -7.69 -15.68
N LYS A 99 3.08 -7.34 -16.06
CA LYS A 99 2.74 -6.01 -16.56
C LYS A 99 1.90 -5.28 -15.52
N SER A 100 2.39 -4.12 -15.07
CA SER A 100 1.67 -3.26 -14.13
C SER A 100 0.47 -2.57 -14.78
N MET A 101 -0.39 -1.97 -13.98
CA MET A 101 -1.54 -1.18 -14.45
C MET A 101 -1.11 0.03 -15.30
N SER A 102 0.07 0.59 -15.06
CA SER A 102 0.64 1.67 -15.88
C SER A 102 1.17 1.21 -17.23
N GLY A 103 1.22 -0.12 -17.47
CA GLY A 103 1.72 -0.72 -18.71
C GLY A 103 3.22 -1.06 -18.68
N ILE A 104 3.93 -0.72 -17.61
CA ILE A 104 5.35 -1.04 -17.43
C ILE A 104 5.50 -2.52 -17.09
N THR A 105 6.47 -3.20 -17.70
CA THR A 105 6.86 -4.56 -17.37
C THR A 105 7.84 -4.57 -16.21
N ILE A 106 7.64 -5.51 -15.29
CA ILE A 106 8.43 -5.65 -14.06
C ILE A 106 8.90 -7.11 -13.97
N GLU A 107 10.21 -7.33 -13.93
CA GLU A 107 10.78 -8.62 -13.59
C GLU A 107 10.79 -8.79 -12.07
N ILE A 108 10.25 -9.89 -11.59
CA ILE A 108 10.18 -10.23 -10.17
C ILE A 108 11.38 -11.08 -9.81
N LEU A 109 12.34 -10.51 -9.10
CA LEU A 109 13.54 -11.25 -8.65
C LEU A 109 13.33 -11.86 -7.24
N ASN A 110 12.39 -11.29 -6.46
CA ASN A 110 12.08 -11.75 -5.12
C ASN A 110 10.59 -11.60 -4.86
N THR A 111 9.90 -12.70 -4.61
CA THR A 111 8.46 -12.70 -4.34
C THR A 111 8.09 -12.18 -2.94
N ASP A 112 9.06 -12.01 -2.04
CA ASP A 112 8.93 -11.34 -0.74
C ASP A 112 8.95 -9.80 -0.86
N ALA A 113 8.95 -9.28 -2.08
CA ALA A 113 8.82 -7.85 -2.39
C ALA A 113 7.45 -7.52 -3.02
N GLU A 114 6.40 -8.22 -2.63
CA GLU A 114 5.03 -8.14 -3.12
C GLU A 114 4.36 -6.79 -2.83
N GLY A 115 4.67 -6.19 -1.68
CA GLY A 115 4.05 -4.93 -1.24
C GLY A 115 4.24 -3.80 -2.26
N ARG A 116 5.44 -3.63 -2.79
CA ARG A 116 5.70 -2.63 -3.84
C ARG A 116 4.95 -2.91 -5.14
N LEU A 117 4.65 -4.18 -5.44
CA LEU A 117 3.92 -4.58 -6.64
C LEU A 117 2.44 -4.18 -6.55
N ILE A 118 1.79 -4.46 -5.41
CA ILE A 118 0.40 -4.06 -5.21
C ILE A 118 0.25 -2.55 -5.08
N LEU A 119 1.24 -1.87 -4.46
CA LEU A 119 1.22 -0.43 -4.30
C LEU A 119 1.42 0.29 -5.65
N CYS A 120 2.26 -0.18 -6.56
CA CYS A 120 2.44 0.46 -7.87
C CYS A 120 1.14 0.52 -8.67
N ASP A 121 0.31 -0.50 -8.59
CA ASP A 121 -1.00 -0.54 -9.25
C ASP A 121 -2.02 0.35 -8.52
N ALA A 122 -2.03 0.32 -7.18
CA ALA A 122 -2.90 1.18 -6.39
C ALA A 122 -2.58 2.68 -6.59
N LEU A 123 -1.30 3.05 -6.65
CA LEU A 123 -0.86 4.42 -6.92
C LEU A 123 -1.23 4.86 -8.36
N THR A 124 -1.08 3.97 -9.34
CA THR A 124 -1.54 4.22 -10.72
C THR A 124 -3.06 4.43 -10.74
N TYR A 125 -3.81 3.61 -10.00
CA TYR A 125 -5.26 3.74 -9.90
C TYR A 125 -5.68 5.05 -9.22
N ALA A 126 -4.91 5.53 -8.23
CA ALA A 126 -5.16 6.78 -7.51
C ALA A 126 -5.25 8.00 -8.44
N ASN A 127 -4.51 8.02 -9.54
CA ASN A 127 -4.51 9.12 -10.52
C ASN A 127 -5.90 9.39 -11.13
N ARG A 128 -6.81 8.40 -11.13
CA ARG A 128 -8.18 8.56 -11.62
C ARG A 128 -9.00 9.60 -10.82
N PHE A 129 -8.61 9.83 -9.57
CA PHE A 129 -9.28 10.79 -8.69
C PHE A 129 -8.70 12.20 -8.81
N LYS A 130 -7.64 12.40 -9.62
CA LYS A 130 -6.92 13.68 -9.75
C LYS A 130 -6.58 14.27 -8.37
N PRO A 131 -5.87 13.52 -7.50
CA PRO A 131 -5.68 13.90 -6.12
C PRO A 131 -4.80 15.14 -5.98
N LYS A 132 -5.03 15.93 -4.92
CA LYS A 132 -4.12 17.00 -4.51
C LYS A 132 -2.85 16.42 -3.89
N TYR A 133 -3.01 15.37 -3.06
CA TYR A 133 -1.93 14.61 -2.42
C TYR A 133 -2.26 13.14 -2.44
N VAL A 134 -1.21 12.32 -2.50
CA VAL A 134 -1.29 10.87 -2.30
C VAL A 134 -0.36 10.52 -1.15
N VAL A 135 -0.88 9.81 -0.16
CA VAL A 135 -0.11 9.27 0.97
C VAL A 135 -0.26 7.76 0.95
N ASP A 136 0.85 7.03 0.89
CA ASP A 136 0.83 5.59 1.06
C ASP A 136 1.37 5.18 2.44
N ILE A 137 0.76 4.15 3.00
CA ILE A 137 1.06 3.63 4.34
C ILE A 137 1.30 2.13 4.18
N ALA A 138 2.50 1.67 4.52
CA ALA A 138 2.87 0.29 4.30
C ALA A 138 3.89 -0.23 5.30
N THR A 139 3.69 -1.47 5.75
CA THR A 139 4.70 -2.31 6.37
C THR A 139 5.62 -2.87 5.28
N LEU A 140 6.47 -2.01 4.71
CA LEU A 140 7.11 -2.29 3.42
C LEU A 140 8.46 -3.00 3.53
N THR A 141 9.25 -2.68 4.55
CA THR A 141 10.57 -3.29 4.74
C THR A 141 11.01 -3.28 6.19
N GLY A 142 11.57 -4.40 6.66
CA GLY A 142 12.21 -4.48 7.97
C GLY A 142 13.47 -3.61 8.11
N ALA A 143 14.05 -3.15 7.01
CA ALA A 143 15.22 -2.27 7.03
C ALA A 143 14.95 -0.94 7.75
N VAL A 144 13.71 -0.47 7.81
CA VAL A 144 13.33 0.73 8.55
C VAL A 144 13.60 0.58 10.05
N ILE A 145 13.39 -0.62 10.61
CA ILE A 145 13.67 -0.90 12.01
C ILE A 145 15.17 -0.83 12.29
N GLY A 146 15.99 -1.34 11.36
CA GLY A 146 17.45 -1.23 11.47
C GLY A 146 17.97 0.20 11.38
N ALA A 147 17.32 1.04 10.56
CA ALA A 147 17.71 2.43 10.34
C ALA A 147 17.21 3.39 11.42
N LEU A 148 15.98 3.22 11.92
CA LEU A 148 15.28 4.20 12.74
C LEU A 148 14.86 3.65 14.13
N GLY A 149 15.04 2.35 14.38
CA GLY A 149 14.56 1.68 15.59
C GLY A 149 13.08 1.26 15.51
N LYS A 150 12.62 0.63 16.58
CA LYS A 150 11.28 0.00 16.62
C LYS A 150 10.11 0.97 16.80
N PHE A 151 10.38 2.18 17.27
CA PHE A 151 9.33 3.14 17.68
C PHE A 151 9.19 4.32 16.72
N THR A 152 9.93 4.32 15.61
CA THR A 152 9.95 5.41 14.66
C THR A 152 9.35 4.98 13.33
N THR A 153 8.44 5.78 12.80
CA THR A 153 7.90 5.60 11.45
C THR A 153 8.80 6.31 10.44
N GLY A 154 9.21 5.59 9.39
CA GLY A 154 9.96 6.18 8.29
C GLY A 154 9.03 6.91 7.32
N THR A 155 9.23 8.20 7.13
CA THR A 155 8.51 8.99 6.12
C THR A 155 9.45 9.33 4.96
N VAL A 156 9.00 9.06 3.73
CA VAL A 156 9.72 9.42 2.50
C VAL A 156 8.89 10.41 1.72
N SER A 157 9.50 11.50 1.31
CA SER A 157 8.86 12.56 0.52
C SER A 157 9.84 13.15 -0.47
N TYR A 158 9.34 13.98 -1.39
CA TYR A 158 10.21 14.71 -2.31
C TYR A 158 10.93 15.86 -1.57
N THR A 159 12.17 16.17 -1.99
CA THR A 159 13.00 17.21 -1.36
C THR A 159 12.35 18.59 -1.34
N HIS A 160 11.54 18.93 -2.36
CA HIS A 160 10.83 20.22 -2.40
C HIS A 160 9.69 20.32 -1.38
N LEU A 161 9.10 19.22 -0.93
CA LEU A 161 8.12 19.24 0.16
C LEU A 161 8.80 19.48 1.51
N ARG A 162 10.00 18.92 1.72
CA ARG A 162 10.80 19.18 2.94
C ARG A 162 11.20 20.64 3.11
N ALA A 163 11.44 21.34 2.00
CA ALA A 163 11.79 22.76 2.05
C ALA A 163 10.66 23.66 2.59
N HIS A 164 9.40 23.20 2.53
CA HIS A 164 8.25 23.91 3.08
C HIS A 164 7.96 23.56 4.56
N GLU A 165 8.42 22.41 5.04
CA GLU A 165 8.21 21.97 6.42
C GLU A 165 9.20 22.58 7.42
N THR A 166 10.33 23.10 6.93
CA THR A 166 11.38 23.72 7.77
C THR A 166 11.12 25.18 8.12
N ASN A 167 10.01 25.76 7.71
CA ASN A 167 9.60 27.14 8.00
C ASN A 167 8.45 27.24 9.03
N VAL A 168 8.43 26.32 10.01
CA VAL A 168 7.55 26.39 11.18
C VAL A 168 8.37 26.69 12.42
#